data_ae912ce23e5694b34e8dac4c9a5f251f
#
_entry.id   ae912ce23e5694b34e8dac4c9a5f251f
#
_cell.length_a   1.000
_cell.length_b   1.000
_cell.length_c   1.000
_cell.angle_alpha   90.00
_cell.angle_beta   90.00
_cell.angle_gamma   90.00
#
_symmetry.space_group_name_H-M   'P 1'
#
loop_
_entity.id
_entity.type
_entity.pdbx_description
1 polymer ?
#
loop_
_entity_poly.entity_id
_entity_poly.type
_entity_poly.pdbx_seq_one_letter_code
_entity_poly.pdbx_strand_id
1 'polypeptide(L)'
;MGDFGEPGNIFVLRGMQWIILNVDEKLLQINVEPVTSGGKKVPYWEGENIPVDFDTAQKVGLLRTKVKQGSFSMINKIISELDYNIIPDEKTIVVESLRTEGTLVIHACFGSRINSTLATILSSFLSSTLGYVVESRSDAYRIVLTSNARIRKKIFVETLTEKFNLYDIISVSLTGTHNVNWRTWCVAKKFGIVSRGSIYDRKSGHFLYERYQNTPVVRESLRELFHDKFDLTGTEGIITRIRNSEIQIEWIDVDKFSKLAEPLLDHTTKYYSSPASVDKAVLDLVKKRLFKTRHRLVCARCGKWQLAIITKEAKENLICKYCKSRQITSTFYSDYDLTKIIQKKYKGKKLSSEENHKFKRAWKVASLIQTFGKNAIIVLSGYGIGADTAARILRNFIDEEIMYKQIYEAERQYVMTRGFWDD
;
A
#
# COMPACT_ATOMS: atom_id res chain seq x y z
N MET A 1 7.04 23.10 -0.01
CA MET A 1 5.79 23.80 -0.41
C MET A 1 4.88 22.96 -1.32
N GLY A 2 5.17 21.67 -1.52
CA GLY A 2 4.52 20.85 -2.55
C GLY A 2 3.01 20.63 -2.43
N ASP A 3 2.44 20.48 -1.24
CA ASP A 3 1.04 20.08 -1.07
C ASP A 3 0.10 21.19 -0.58
N PHE A 4 0.64 22.33 -0.20
CA PHE A 4 -0.15 23.49 0.25
C PHE A 4 -0.50 24.46 -0.89
N GLY A 5 0.23 24.42 -1.99
CA GLY A 5 0.19 25.43 -3.04
C GLY A 5 -0.92 25.24 -4.09
N GLU A 6 -1.89 24.35 -3.92
CA GLU A 6 -2.95 24.19 -4.93
C GLU A 6 -4.12 25.15 -4.68
N PRO A 7 -4.62 25.84 -5.72
CA PRO A 7 -5.83 26.66 -5.63
C PRO A 7 -7.00 25.84 -5.07
N GLY A 8 -7.76 26.44 -4.16
CA GLY A 8 -8.87 25.77 -3.46
C GLY A 8 -8.50 25.12 -2.13
N ASN A 9 -7.22 24.96 -1.82
CA ASN A 9 -6.81 24.46 -0.50
C ASN A 9 -7.04 25.51 0.58
N ILE A 10 -7.56 25.06 1.74
CA ILE A 10 -7.79 25.90 2.91
C ILE A 10 -6.74 25.56 3.97
N PHE A 11 -6.12 26.60 4.53
CA PHE A 11 -5.15 26.46 5.62
C PHE A 11 -5.39 27.48 6.74
N VAL A 12 -4.81 27.23 7.91
CA VAL A 12 -4.90 28.11 9.06
C VAL A 12 -3.57 28.84 9.25
N LEU A 13 -3.62 30.18 9.26
CA LEU A 13 -2.47 31.02 9.58
C LEU A 13 -2.92 32.14 10.52
N ARG A 14 -2.17 32.35 11.62
CA ARG A 14 -2.47 33.35 12.67
C ARG A 14 -3.90 33.22 13.23
N GLY A 15 -4.39 31.98 13.41
CA GLY A 15 -5.73 31.71 13.96
C GLY A 15 -6.90 31.94 13.01
N MET A 16 -6.65 32.34 11.75
CA MET A 16 -7.67 32.51 10.72
C MET A 16 -7.52 31.46 9.62
N GLN A 17 -8.63 31.10 9.01
CA GLN A 17 -8.66 30.20 7.86
C GLN A 17 -8.56 30.99 6.55
N TRP A 18 -7.74 30.48 5.62
CA TRP A 18 -7.45 31.10 4.34
C TRP A 18 -7.61 30.08 3.23
N ILE A 19 -8.30 30.44 2.16
CA ILE A 19 -8.35 29.66 0.93
C ILE A 19 -7.34 30.20 -0.07
N ILE A 20 -6.61 29.31 -0.74
CA ILE A 20 -5.67 29.68 -1.81
C ILE A 20 -6.46 29.93 -3.09
N LEU A 21 -6.37 31.15 -3.62
CA LEU A 21 -6.99 31.54 -4.88
C LEU A 21 -6.08 31.18 -6.06
N ASN A 22 -4.83 31.56 -5.98
CA ASN A 22 -3.81 31.21 -6.98
C ASN A 22 -2.41 31.23 -6.38
N VAL A 23 -1.45 30.62 -7.08
CA VAL A 23 -0.04 30.62 -6.73
C VAL A 23 0.73 31.19 -7.92
N ASP A 24 1.45 32.27 -7.70
CA ASP A 24 2.41 32.81 -8.65
C ASP A 24 3.80 32.28 -8.33
N GLU A 25 4.22 31.23 -9.04
CA GLU A 25 5.52 30.60 -8.81
C GLU A 25 6.69 31.50 -9.24
N LYS A 26 6.46 32.49 -10.15
CA LYS A 26 7.49 33.41 -10.61
C LYS A 26 7.77 34.49 -9.57
N LEU A 27 6.71 35.00 -8.95
CA LEU A 27 6.81 36.03 -7.91
C LEU A 27 6.95 35.44 -6.50
N LEU A 28 6.86 34.10 -6.36
CA LEU A 28 6.86 33.39 -5.07
C LEU A 28 5.74 33.91 -4.14
N GLN A 29 4.57 34.18 -4.70
CA GLN A 29 3.41 34.72 -3.99
C GLN A 29 2.24 33.76 -4.03
N ILE A 30 1.53 33.67 -2.91
CA ILE A 30 0.26 32.94 -2.79
C ILE A 30 -0.81 33.97 -2.47
N ASN A 31 -1.78 34.10 -3.37
CA ASN A 31 -2.95 34.93 -3.14
C ASN A 31 -4.01 34.13 -2.37
N VAL A 32 -4.48 34.68 -1.27
CA VAL A 32 -5.40 33.99 -0.36
C VAL A 32 -6.56 34.91 0.03
N GLU A 33 -7.68 34.30 0.41
CA GLU A 33 -8.86 34.98 0.91
C GLU A 33 -9.31 34.37 2.25
N PRO A 34 -9.78 35.16 3.23
CA PRO A 34 -10.23 34.60 4.51
C PRO A 34 -11.55 33.84 4.34
N VAL A 35 -11.69 32.69 5.04
CA VAL A 35 -12.89 31.85 5.01
C VAL A 35 -13.40 31.64 6.45
N THR A 36 -14.72 31.68 6.61
CA THR A 36 -15.36 31.50 7.92
C THR A 36 -15.67 30.04 8.27
N SER A 37 -15.63 29.13 7.27
CA SER A 37 -15.88 27.70 7.47
C SER A 37 -15.12 26.87 6.43
N GLY A 38 -14.38 25.85 6.87
CA GLY A 38 -13.62 24.95 6.01
C GLY A 38 -12.67 24.04 6.81
N GLY A 39 -12.00 23.10 6.13
CA GLY A 39 -11.10 22.13 6.75
C GLY A 39 -9.93 22.77 7.49
N LYS A 40 -9.56 22.23 8.65
CA LYS A 40 -8.41 22.67 9.45
C LYS A 40 -7.11 22.08 8.90
N LYS A 41 -6.52 22.66 7.86
CA LYS A 41 -5.12 22.37 7.50
C LYS A 41 -4.24 23.48 8.07
N VAL A 42 -3.33 23.14 8.97
CA VAL A 42 -2.30 24.06 9.45
C VAL A 42 -1.14 24.01 8.48
N PRO A 43 -0.58 25.17 8.01
CA PRO A 43 0.63 25.17 7.21
C PRO A 43 1.74 24.48 8.01
N TYR A 44 2.34 23.50 7.41
CA TYR A 44 3.43 22.77 7.98
C TYR A 44 4.75 23.20 7.32
N TRP A 45 5.65 23.71 8.13
CA TRP A 45 7.01 23.98 7.72
C TRP A 45 7.87 22.82 8.19
N GLU A 46 8.35 22.00 7.26
CA GLU A 46 9.46 21.12 7.60
C GLU A 46 10.67 22.01 7.87
N GLY A 47 11.01 22.16 9.15
CA GLY A 47 12.36 22.46 9.53
C GLY A 47 13.27 21.29 9.11
N GLU A 48 14.59 21.49 9.12
CA GLU A 48 15.53 20.37 8.94
C GLU A 48 15.25 19.32 10.01
N ASN A 49 14.63 18.23 9.60
CA ASN A 49 14.34 17.10 10.47
C ASN A 49 15.66 16.36 10.67
N ILE A 50 16.41 16.73 11.70
CA ILE A 50 17.65 16.03 12.06
C ILE A 50 17.26 14.58 12.39
N PRO A 51 17.71 13.60 11.59
CA PRO A 51 17.34 12.22 11.83
C PRO A 51 17.98 11.74 13.14
N VAL A 52 17.18 11.10 13.99
CA VAL A 52 17.69 10.40 15.17
C VAL A 52 18.37 9.12 14.71
N ASP A 53 19.62 8.92 15.10
CA ASP A 53 20.36 7.70 14.77
C ASP A 53 19.88 6.49 15.59
N PHE A 54 20.32 5.31 15.16
CA PHE A 54 19.95 4.04 15.78
C PHE A 54 20.41 3.97 17.25
N ASP A 55 21.64 4.36 17.55
CA ASP A 55 22.20 4.23 18.90
C ASP A 55 21.47 5.13 19.89
N THR A 56 21.13 6.34 19.48
CA THR A 56 20.32 7.27 20.30
C THR A 56 18.92 6.71 20.54
N ALA A 57 18.27 6.15 19.53
CA ALA A 57 16.96 5.55 19.68
C ALA A 57 17.01 4.29 20.58
N GLN A 58 18.05 3.46 20.47
CA GLN A 58 18.26 2.32 21.35
C GLN A 58 18.48 2.74 22.81
N LYS A 59 19.18 3.85 23.07
CA LYS A 59 19.32 4.39 24.43
C LYS A 59 17.97 4.78 25.04
N VAL A 60 17.04 5.29 24.23
CA VAL A 60 15.66 5.54 24.69
C VAL A 60 14.95 4.21 25.00
N GLY A 61 15.13 3.18 24.20
CA GLY A 61 14.61 1.84 24.46
C GLY A 61 15.16 1.29 25.80
N LEU A 62 16.48 1.35 26.00
CA LEU A 62 17.13 0.94 27.24
C LEU A 62 16.63 1.73 28.46
N LEU A 63 16.37 3.02 28.32
CA LEU A 63 15.79 3.83 29.39
C LEU A 63 14.39 3.32 29.75
N ARG A 64 13.56 2.97 28.76
CA ARG A 64 12.24 2.39 29.00
C ARG A 64 12.32 1.04 29.70
N THR A 65 13.33 0.21 29.40
CA THR A 65 13.58 -1.05 30.15
C THR A 65 13.92 -0.79 31.59
N LYS A 66 14.80 0.19 31.91
CA LYS A 66 15.11 0.56 33.29
C LYS A 66 13.90 1.06 34.06
N VAL A 67 13.01 1.73 33.40
CA VAL A 67 11.73 2.19 33.95
C VAL A 67 10.82 1.02 34.30
N LYS A 68 10.72 0.01 33.47
CA LYS A 68 9.99 -1.26 33.77
C LYS A 68 10.51 -1.90 35.06
N GLN A 69 11.82 -1.76 35.34
CA GLN A 69 12.48 -2.30 36.52
C GLN A 69 12.32 -1.44 37.78
N GLY A 70 11.51 -0.37 37.73
CA GLY A 70 11.22 0.47 38.89
C GLY A 70 12.31 1.49 39.26
N SER A 71 13.31 1.70 38.38
CA SER A 71 14.47 2.52 38.69
C SER A 71 14.26 4.04 38.65
N PHE A 72 13.09 4.54 38.21
CA PHE A 72 12.80 5.99 38.07
C PHE A 72 11.36 6.34 38.45
N SER A 73 11.17 6.93 39.64
CA SER A 73 9.84 7.32 40.15
C SER A 73 9.12 8.40 39.32
N MET A 74 9.88 9.28 38.64
CA MET A 74 9.32 10.37 37.86
C MET A 74 8.73 9.91 36.52
N ILE A 75 9.21 8.80 35.97
CA ILE A 75 8.78 8.22 34.70
C ILE A 75 7.63 7.22 34.93
N ASN A 76 7.49 6.69 36.15
CA ASN A 76 6.35 5.85 36.52
C ASN A 76 4.99 6.55 36.26
N LYS A 77 4.95 7.88 36.35
CA LYS A 77 3.74 8.65 36.01
C LYS A 77 3.40 8.61 34.52
N ILE A 78 4.39 8.62 33.64
CA ILE A 78 4.20 8.52 32.17
C ILE A 78 3.77 7.08 31.81
N ILE A 79 4.29 6.08 32.52
CA ILE A 79 3.97 4.67 32.27
C ILE A 79 2.61 4.28 32.83
N SER A 80 2.22 4.85 33.99
CA SER A 80 0.87 4.64 34.54
C SER A 80 -0.23 5.24 33.67
N GLU A 81 0.12 6.08 32.71
CA GLU A 81 -0.78 6.60 31.69
C GLU A 81 -0.90 5.71 30.44
N LEU A 82 -0.12 4.61 30.34
CA LEU A 82 -0.30 3.61 29.31
C LEU A 82 -1.44 2.67 29.73
N ASP A 83 -2.43 2.52 28.85
CA ASP A 83 -3.59 1.65 29.08
C ASP A 83 -3.23 0.15 29.04
N TYR A 84 -1.97 -0.20 28.80
CA TYR A 84 -1.47 -1.58 28.74
C TYR A 84 -0.11 -1.72 29.43
N ASN A 85 0.15 -2.90 30.00
CA ASN A 85 1.38 -3.18 30.76
C ASN A 85 2.63 -3.47 29.91
N ILE A 86 2.54 -3.37 28.59
CA ILE A 86 3.64 -3.67 27.66
C ILE A 86 4.24 -2.37 27.16
N ILE A 87 5.51 -2.14 27.48
CA ILE A 87 6.25 -0.95 27.09
C ILE A 87 7.21 -1.32 25.97
N PRO A 88 7.14 -0.61 24.79
CA PRO A 88 8.12 -0.82 23.72
C PRO A 88 9.51 -0.41 24.19
N ASP A 89 10.50 -1.26 23.97
CA ASP A 89 11.88 -1.07 24.36
C ASP A 89 12.87 -1.46 23.25
N GLU A 90 14.16 -1.64 23.58
CA GLU A 90 15.18 -1.97 22.60
C GLU A 90 15.07 -3.40 22.02
N LYS A 91 14.30 -4.29 22.67
CA LYS A 91 14.10 -5.70 22.27
C LYS A 91 12.63 -6.04 22.00
N THR A 92 11.73 -5.10 22.24
CA THR A 92 10.29 -5.34 22.11
C THR A 92 9.65 -4.31 21.21
N ILE A 93 9.19 -4.76 20.04
CA ILE A 93 8.29 -4.00 19.17
C ILE A 93 6.88 -4.19 19.67
N VAL A 94 6.15 -3.13 19.94
CA VAL A 94 4.74 -3.18 20.30
C VAL A 94 3.92 -2.68 19.11
N VAL A 95 2.94 -3.47 18.68
CA VAL A 95 2.03 -3.11 17.59
C VAL A 95 0.63 -2.92 18.18
N GLU A 96 0.16 -1.68 18.17
CA GLU A 96 -1.22 -1.35 18.48
C GLU A 96 -2.05 -1.46 17.18
N SER A 97 -3.06 -2.32 17.20
CA SER A 97 -3.99 -2.51 16.07
C SER A 97 -5.37 -2.01 16.47
N LEU A 98 -5.86 -0.98 15.78
CA LEU A 98 -7.20 -0.46 16.02
C LEU A 98 -8.25 -1.50 15.56
N ARG A 99 -9.23 -1.81 16.43
CA ARG A 99 -10.23 -2.84 16.14
C ARG A 99 -11.21 -2.47 15.05
N THR A 100 -11.50 -1.18 14.91
CA THR A 100 -12.53 -0.63 14.01
C THR A 100 -11.99 -0.26 12.64
N GLU A 101 -10.67 -0.03 12.51
CA GLU A 101 -10.05 0.51 11.30
C GLU A 101 -8.78 -0.26 10.92
N GLY A 102 -8.31 -0.06 9.70
CA GLY A 102 -7.07 -0.63 9.19
C GLY A 102 -5.81 0.13 9.63
N THR A 103 -5.82 0.77 10.79
CA THR A 103 -4.68 1.56 11.29
C THR A 103 -3.88 0.76 12.30
N LEU A 104 -2.56 0.70 12.10
CA LEU A 104 -1.58 0.12 13.02
C LEU A 104 -0.60 1.20 13.45
N VAL A 105 -0.24 1.21 14.72
CA VAL A 105 0.92 1.94 15.24
C VAL A 105 1.96 0.96 15.75
N ILE A 106 3.14 0.99 15.16
CA ILE A 106 4.26 0.11 15.47
C ILE A 106 5.28 0.93 16.24
N HIS A 107 5.46 0.63 17.52
CA HIS A 107 6.47 1.26 18.36
C HIS A 107 7.80 0.53 18.20
N ALA A 108 8.79 1.23 17.65
CA ALA A 108 10.11 0.68 17.32
C ALA A 108 11.21 1.71 17.58
N CYS A 109 12.07 1.42 18.55
CA CYS A 109 13.19 2.31 18.94
C CYS A 109 14.40 2.11 18.03
N PHE A 110 14.25 2.25 16.69
CA PHE A 110 15.34 1.98 15.72
C PHE A 110 15.87 3.22 15.02
N GLY A 111 15.36 4.40 15.36
CA GLY A 111 15.80 5.66 14.75
C GLY A 111 15.10 5.97 13.43
N SER A 112 15.30 7.19 12.96
CA SER A 112 14.51 7.75 11.85
C SER A 112 14.69 6.99 10.55
N ARG A 113 15.93 6.64 10.16
CA ARG A 113 16.24 6.03 8.87
C ARG A 113 15.79 4.57 8.80
N ILE A 114 16.02 3.78 9.85
CA ILE A 114 15.58 2.37 9.91
C ILE A 114 14.06 2.32 9.93
N ASN A 115 13.39 3.14 10.74
CA ASN A 115 11.93 3.18 10.77
C ASN A 115 11.33 3.64 9.43
N SER A 116 11.96 4.60 8.73
CA SER A 116 11.54 5.02 7.39
C SER A 116 11.70 3.89 6.36
N THR A 117 12.79 3.13 6.46
CA THR A 117 13.03 1.95 5.63
C THR A 117 11.98 0.87 5.87
N LEU A 118 11.74 0.49 7.13
CA LEU A 118 10.72 -0.47 7.52
C LEU A 118 9.31 -0.04 7.10
N ALA A 119 8.97 1.24 7.31
CA ALA A 119 7.68 1.81 6.91
C ALA A 119 7.43 1.65 5.41
N THR A 120 8.43 1.98 4.59
CA THR A 120 8.34 1.87 3.13
C THR A 120 8.20 0.42 2.68
N ILE A 121 8.97 -0.50 3.26
CA ILE A 121 8.91 -1.93 2.97
C ILE A 121 7.54 -2.50 3.35
N LEU A 122 7.10 -2.26 4.60
CA LEU A 122 5.82 -2.74 5.10
C LEU A 122 4.65 -2.22 4.26
N SER A 123 4.65 -0.93 3.93
CA SER A 123 3.64 -0.31 3.07
C SER A 123 3.59 -1.01 1.70
N SER A 124 4.73 -1.19 1.04
CA SER A 124 4.81 -1.82 -0.28
C SER A 124 4.36 -3.28 -0.27
N PHE A 125 4.87 -4.06 0.68
CA PHE A 125 4.55 -5.49 0.78
C PHE A 125 3.10 -5.73 1.17
N LEU A 126 2.61 -5.01 2.17
CA LEU A 126 1.21 -5.15 2.60
C LEU A 126 0.27 -4.69 1.49
N SER A 127 0.57 -3.60 0.78
CA SER A 127 -0.22 -3.17 -0.37
C SER A 127 -0.26 -4.25 -1.45
N SER A 128 0.88 -4.86 -1.76
CA SER A 128 0.98 -5.93 -2.74
C SER A 128 0.27 -7.20 -2.30
N THR A 129 0.40 -7.58 -1.02
CA THR A 129 -0.19 -8.81 -0.46
C THR A 129 -1.70 -8.70 -0.30
N LEU A 130 -2.18 -7.54 0.12
CA LEU A 130 -3.59 -7.29 0.43
C LEU A 130 -4.39 -6.84 -0.78
N GLY A 131 -3.73 -6.29 -1.82
CA GLY A 131 -4.37 -5.79 -3.04
C GLY A 131 -5.00 -4.41 -2.91
N TYR A 132 -4.68 -3.67 -1.84
CA TYR A 132 -5.10 -2.28 -1.62
C TYR A 132 -3.95 -1.45 -1.05
N VAL A 133 -4.07 -0.13 -1.16
CA VAL A 133 -3.02 0.79 -0.71
C VAL A 133 -2.92 0.77 0.81
N VAL A 134 -1.72 0.53 1.31
CA VAL A 134 -1.32 0.74 2.70
C VAL A 134 -0.41 1.95 2.74
N GLU A 135 -0.84 3.01 3.39
CA GLU A 135 -0.05 4.21 3.58
C GLU A 135 0.84 4.08 4.80
N SER A 136 2.01 4.71 4.77
CA SER A 136 2.93 4.67 5.91
C SER A 136 3.46 6.04 6.29
N ARG A 137 3.71 6.22 7.59
CA ARG A 137 4.43 7.34 8.18
C ARG A 137 5.37 6.80 9.25
N SER A 138 6.46 7.50 9.51
CA SER A 138 7.39 7.10 10.56
C SER A 138 8.08 8.28 11.20
N ASP A 139 8.46 8.09 12.46
CA ASP A 139 9.42 8.93 13.18
C ASP A 139 10.54 8.03 13.76
N ALA A 140 11.36 8.58 14.64
CA ALA A 140 12.47 7.84 15.22
C ALA A 140 12.05 6.65 16.11
N TYR A 141 10.80 6.60 16.56
CA TYR A 141 10.30 5.68 17.59
C TYR A 141 9.04 4.94 17.18
N ARG A 142 8.41 5.32 16.04
CA ARG A 142 7.11 4.79 15.61
C ARG A 142 7.00 4.69 14.10
N ILE A 143 6.15 3.75 13.68
CA ILE A 143 5.68 3.64 12.30
C ILE A 143 4.15 3.54 12.36
N VAL A 144 3.44 4.34 11.58
CA VAL A 144 1.99 4.23 11.40
C VAL A 144 1.72 3.66 10.01
N LEU A 145 0.90 2.63 9.96
CA LEU A 145 0.36 2.08 8.72
C LEU A 145 -1.15 2.30 8.71
N THR A 146 -1.67 2.84 7.62
CA THR A 146 -3.11 3.09 7.45
C THR A 146 -3.61 2.41 6.19
N SER A 147 -4.70 1.68 6.29
CA SER A 147 -5.31 0.98 5.16
C SER A 147 -6.84 0.97 5.28
N ASN A 148 -7.52 0.70 4.16
CA ASN A 148 -8.99 0.60 4.13
C ASN A 148 -9.54 -0.72 4.72
N ALA A 149 -8.67 -1.67 5.09
CA ALA A 149 -9.05 -2.93 5.69
C ALA A 149 -8.06 -3.34 6.78
N ARG A 150 -8.54 -4.10 7.76
CA ARG A 150 -7.73 -4.51 8.90
C ARG A 150 -6.56 -5.40 8.48
N ILE A 151 -5.36 -5.02 8.90
CA ILE A 151 -4.13 -5.80 8.72
C ILE A 151 -4.07 -6.83 9.85
N ARG A 152 -3.97 -8.12 9.50
CA ARG A 152 -3.91 -9.21 10.49
C ARG A 152 -2.47 -9.45 10.96
N LYS A 153 -2.29 -9.76 12.25
CA LYS A 153 -0.98 -10.09 12.86
C LYS A 153 -0.18 -11.09 12.01
N LYS A 154 -0.82 -12.17 11.55
CA LYS A 154 -0.15 -13.21 10.74
C LYS A 154 0.49 -12.64 9.48
N ILE A 155 -0.25 -11.83 8.71
CA ILE A 155 0.23 -11.23 7.46
C ILE A 155 1.37 -10.25 7.75
N PHE A 156 1.24 -9.45 8.81
CA PHE A 156 2.26 -8.50 9.23
C PHE A 156 3.59 -9.20 9.59
N VAL A 157 3.53 -10.26 10.42
CA VAL A 157 4.72 -11.02 10.82
C VAL A 157 5.34 -11.74 9.62
N GLU A 158 4.53 -12.38 8.77
CA GLU A 158 5.00 -13.02 7.54
C GLU A 158 5.74 -12.02 6.64
N THR A 159 5.22 -10.78 6.54
CA THR A 159 5.87 -9.71 5.77
C THR A 159 7.25 -9.35 6.35
N LEU A 160 7.38 -9.21 7.67
CA LEU A 160 8.66 -8.88 8.31
C LEU A 160 9.69 -10.01 8.25
N THR A 161 9.24 -11.25 8.14
CA THR A 161 10.14 -12.43 8.13
C THR A 161 10.45 -12.95 6.74
N GLU A 162 9.82 -12.45 5.68
CA GLU A 162 10.13 -12.86 4.31
C GLU A 162 11.52 -12.34 3.86
N LYS A 163 12.24 -13.15 3.09
CA LYS A 163 13.54 -12.75 2.50
C LYS A 163 13.30 -11.99 1.20
N PHE A 164 13.82 -10.78 1.12
CA PHE A 164 13.73 -9.94 -0.06
C PHE A 164 14.93 -9.00 -0.19
N ASN A 165 15.15 -8.46 -1.37
CA ASN A 165 16.14 -7.43 -1.60
C ASN A 165 15.55 -6.06 -1.22
N LEU A 166 16.05 -5.48 -0.14
CA LEU A 166 15.58 -4.18 0.37
C LEU A 166 15.77 -3.05 -0.64
N TYR A 167 16.91 -3.07 -1.34
CA TYR A 167 17.23 -2.05 -2.34
C TYR A 167 16.19 -2.00 -3.45
N ASP A 168 15.84 -3.17 -4.01
CA ASP A 168 14.88 -3.25 -5.12
C ASP A 168 13.50 -2.75 -4.68
N ILE A 169 13.03 -3.18 -3.51
CA ILE A 169 11.71 -2.78 -3.01
C ILE A 169 11.64 -1.27 -2.79
N ILE A 170 12.66 -0.68 -2.15
CA ILE A 170 12.64 0.77 -1.88
C ILE A 170 12.80 1.54 -3.17
N SER A 171 13.68 1.13 -4.08
CA SER A 171 13.84 1.76 -5.40
C SER A 171 12.50 1.86 -6.14
N VAL A 172 11.74 0.75 -6.12
CA VAL A 172 10.41 0.66 -6.72
C VAL A 172 9.40 1.56 -6.01
N SER A 173 9.38 1.51 -4.69
CA SER A 173 8.46 2.31 -3.88
C SER A 173 8.67 3.81 -4.07
N LEU A 174 9.89 4.22 -4.38
CA LEU A 174 10.25 5.61 -4.64
C LEU A 174 9.89 6.06 -6.06
N THR A 175 9.72 5.14 -7.02
CA THR A 175 9.46 5.46 -8.42
C THR A 175 8.23 6.35 -8.59
N GLY A 176 8.39 7.48 -9.29
CA GLY A 176 7.33 8.45 -9.54
C GLY A 176 6.85 9.23 -8.32
N THR A 177 7.47 9.07 -7.15
CA THR A 177 7.15 9.87 -5.97
C THR A 177 7.67 11.29 -6.12
N HIS A 178 7.03 12.22 -5.40
CA HIS A 178 7.49 13.61 -5.37
C HIS A 178 8.96 13.72 -4.91
N ASN A 179 9.37 12.91 -3.94
CA ASN A 179 10.73 12.92 -3.41
C ASN A 179 11.78 12.58 -4.48
N VAL A 180 11.52 11.55 -5.29
CA VAL A 180 12.43 11.18 -6.39
C VAL A 180 12.43 12.24 -7.48
N ASN A 181 11.27 12.75 -7.87
CA ASN A 181 11.16 13.79 -8.90
C ASN A 181 11.89 15.07 -8.50
N TRP A 182 11.71 15.50 -7.25
CA TRP A 182 12.44 16.64 -6.69
C TRP A 182 13.95 16.39 -6.64
N ARG A 183 14.38 15.24 -6.14
CA ARG A 183 15.81 14.90 -6.06
C ARG A 183 16.42 14.81 -7.46
N THR A 184 15.72 14.23 -8.43
CA THR A 184 16.17 14.17 -9.84
C THR A 184 16.34 15.56 -10.42
N TRP A 185 15.42 16.48 -10.13
CA TRP A 185 15.58 17.88 -10.50
C TRP A 185 16.84 18.51 -9.90
N CYS A 186 17.07 18.31 -8.61
CA CYS A 186 18.26 18.83 -7.93
C CYS A 186 19.56 18.26 -8.51
N VAL A 187 19.59 16.96 -8.78
CA VAL A 187 20.73 16.29 -9.41
C VAL A 187 20.91 16.75 -10.86
N ALA A 188 19.83 16.89 -11.63
CA ALA A 188 19.89 17.42 -12.99
C ALA A 188 20.49 18.83 -13.07
N LYS A 189 20.24 19.68 -12.05
CA LYS A 189 20.95 20.97 -11.91
C LYS A 189 22.43 20.79 -11.68
N LYS A 190 22.86 19.85 -10.81
CA LYS A 190 24.28 19.55 -10.57
C LYS A 190 24.98 19.05 -11.84
N PHE A 191 24.26 18.29 -12.67
CA PHE A 191 24.75 17.79 -13.96
C PHE A 191 24.66 18.80 -15.11
N GLY A 192 24.14 20.02 -14.87
CA GLY A 192 24.01 21.06 -15.89
C GLY A 192 22.90 20.80 -16.93
N ILE A 193 22.06 19.82 -16.71
CA ILE A 193 20.90 19.50 -17.58
C ILE A 193 19.80 20.55 -17.42
N VAL A 194 19.63 21.03 -16.20
CA VAL A 194 18.70 22.10 -15.85
C VAL A 194 19.52 23.34 -15.44
N SER A 195 19.14 24.51 -15.94
CA SER A 195 19.84 25.75 -15.60
C SER A 195 19.71 26.05 -14.11
N ARG A 196 20.75 26.68 -13.52
CA ARG A 196 20.80 26.97 -12.08
C ARG A 196 19.65 27.87 -11.61
N GLY A 197 19.19 28.80 -12.44
CA GLY A 197 18.09 29.73 -12.15
C GLY A 197 16.70 29.16 -12.33
N SER A 198 16.54 27.93 -12.87
CA SER A 198 15.23 27.34 -13.09
C SER A 198 14.54 27.03 -11.76
N ILE A 199 13.24 27.31 -11.69
CA ILE A 199 12.36 26.99 -10.58
C ILE A 199 11.79 25.58 -10.79
N TYR A 200 11.67 24.82 -9.70
CA TYR A 200 11.06 23.49 -9.75
C TYR A 200 9.56 23.56 -9.95
N ASP A 201 9.07 22.75 -10.85
CA ASP A 201 7.66 22.39 -10.92
C ASP A 201 7.50 20.85 -11.01
N ARG A 202 6.35 20.35 -10.56
CA ARG A 202 6.09 18.89 -10.46
C ARG A 202 6.15 18.20 -11.83
N LYS A 203 5.65 18.85 -12.88
CA LYS A 203 5.62 18.27 -14.24
C LYS A 203 7.03 18.13 -14.79
N SER A 204 7.85 19.17 -14.65
CA SER A 204 9.25 19.15 -15.06
C SER A 204 10.07 18.13 -14.27
N GLY A 205 9.85 18.02 -12.95
CA GLY A 205 10.49 16.99 -12.14
C GLY A 205 10.13 15.57 -12.59
N HIS A 206 8.86 15.30 -12.82
CA HIS A 206 8.37 14.01 -13.33
C HIS A 206 8.92 13.72 -14.74
N PHE A 207 8.86 14.68 -15.63
CA PHE A 207 9.41 14.55 -16.98
C PHE A 207 10.91 14.25 -16.99
N LEU A 208 11.70 14.90 -16.13
CA LEU A 208 13.12 14.61 -16.00
C LEU A 208 13.36 13.19 -15.48
N TYR A 209 12.61 12.76 -14.48
CA TYR A 209 12.72 11.39 -13.97
C TYR A 209 12.44 10.37 -15.08
N GLU A 210 11.33 10.49 -15.80
CA GLU A 210 10.96 9.58 -16.90
C GLU A 210 11.99 9.57 -18.03
N ARG A 211 12.48 10.77 -18.43
CA ARG A 211 13.43 10.91 -19.53
C ARG A 211 14.81 10.35 -19.21
N TYR A 212 15.25 10.47 -17.96
CA TYR A 212 16.59 10.07 -17.52
C TYR A 212 16.61 8.77 -16.71
N GLN A 213 15.56 7.95 -16.78
CA GLN A 213 15.56 6.59 -16.24
C GLN A 213 16.80 5.83 -16.75
N ASN A 214 17.37 5.00 -15.89
CA ASN A 214 18.57 4.19 -16.17
C ASN A 214 19.86 4.98 -16.48
N THR A 215 19.84 6.30 -16.36
CA THR A 215 21.04 7.14 -16.52
C THR A 215 21.73 7.43 -15.19
N PRO A 216 22.98 7.97 -15.20
CA PRO A 216 23.66 8.40 -13.98
C PRO A 216 22.87 9.43 -13.16
N VAL A 217 22.04 10.26 -13.79
CA VAL A 217 21.22 11.29 -13.11
C VAL A 217 20.24 10.66 -12.13
N VAL A 218 19.44 9.69 -12.58
CA VAL A 218 18.45 9.03 -11.71
C VAL A 218 19.15 8.10 -10.70
N ARG A 219 20.22 7.41 -11.11
CA ARG A 219 21.02 6.60 -10.18
C ARG A 219 21.59 7.42 -9.01
N GLU A 220 22.14 8.61 -9.31
CA GLU A 220 22.64 9.50 -8.27
C GLU A 220 21.51 10.06 -7.40
N SER A 221 20.36 10.39 -8.01
CA SER A 221 19.17 10.84 -7.28
C SER A 221 18.68 9.81 -6.26
N LEU A 222 18.63 8.55 -6.66
CA LEU A 222 18.29 7.44 -5.76
C LEU A 222 19.38 7.26 -4.70
N ARG A 223 20.67 7.31 -5.06
CA ARG A 223 21.78 7.18 -4.11
C ARG A 223 21.72 8.25 -3.03
N GLU A 224 21.49 9.52 -3.39
CA GLU A 224 21.31 10.61 -2.43
C GLU A 224 20.11 10.37 -1.52
N LEU A 225 18.96 9.93 -2.07
CA LEU A 225 17.78 9.62 -1.27
C LEU A 225 18.00 8.45 -0.30
N PHE A 226 18.68 7.38 -0.77
CA PHE A 226 19.04 6.26 0.09
C PHE A 226 19.92 6.71 1.26
N HIS A 227 20.95 7.52 0.96
CA HIS A 227 21.84 8.04 1.98
C HIS A 227 21.13 8.94 3.00
N ASP A 228 20.22 9.80 2.54
CA ASP A 228 19.59 10.80 3.40
C ASP A 228 18.43 10.22 4.24
N LYS A 229 17.63 9.31 3.67
CA LYS A 229 16.35 8.91 4.27
C LYS A 229 16.27 7.44 4.72
N PHE A 230 17.17 6.58 4.27
CA PHE A 230 17.08 5.14 4.51
C PHE A 230 18.37 4.57 5.11
N ASP A 231 18.22 3.45 5.82
CA ASP A 231 19.33 2.62 6.30
C ASP A 231 19.02 1.15 5.98
N LEU A 232 19.55 0.68 4.86
CA LEU A 232 19.32 -0.69 4.41
C LEU A 232 20.04 -1.70 5.30
N THR A 233 21.30 -1.44 5.60
CA THR A 233 22.15 -2.36 6.40
C THR A 233 21.61 -2.51 7.82
N GLY A 234 21.30 -1.39 8.47
CA GLY A 234 20.69 -1.41 9.80
C GLY A 234 19.33 -2.12 9.79
N THR A 235 18.50 -1.88 8.77
CA THR A 235 17.19 -2.54 8.63
C THR A 235 17.33 -4.04 8.42
N GLU A 236 18.27 -4.50 7.59
CA GLU A 236 18.55 -5.92 7.38
C GLU A 236 19.00 -6.60 8.68
N GLY A 237 19.84 -5.92 9.47
CA GLY A 237 20.22 -6.35 10.81
C GLY A 237 19.03 -6.49 11.75
N ILE A 238 18.09 -5.52 11.77
CA ILE A 238 16.88 -5.58 12.59
C ILE A 238 15.97 -6.74 12.16
N ILE A 239 15.73 -6.90 10.86
CA ILE A 239 14.92 -7.99 10.32
C ILE A 239 15.53 -9.36 10.69
N THR A 240 16.85 -9.48 10.63
CA THR A 240 17.57 -10.69 11.04
C THR A 240 17.40 -10.98 12.53
N ARG A 241 17.51 -9.97 13.38
CA ARG A 241 17.26 -10.11 14.83
C ARG A 241 15.82 -10.50 15.14
N ILE A 242 14.84 -9.98 14.39
CA ILE A 242 13.44 -10.40 14.51
C ILE A 242 13.27 -11.87 14.14
N ARG A 243 13.88 -12.32 13.03
CA ARG A 243 13.84 -13.74 12.59
C ARG A 243 14.48 -14.68 13.61
N ASN A 244 15.55 -14.24 14.25
CA ASN A 244 16.26 -15.00 15.28
C ASN A 244 15.54 -14.94 16.65
N SER A 245 14.39 -14.27 16.76
CA SER A 245 13.66 -14.06 18.02
C SER A 245 14.44 -13.27 19.08
N GLU A 246 15.45 -12.50 18.67
CA GLU A 246 16.19 -11.57 19.53
C GLU A 246 15.40 -10.29 19.80
N ILE A 247 14.48 -9.95 18.88
CA ILE A 247 13.49 -8.87 19.00
C ILE A 247 12.11 -9.51 18.97
N GLN A 248 11.32 -9.25 19.99
CA GLN A 248 9.96 -9.78 20.11
C GLN A 248 8.94 -8.81 19.54
N ILE A 249 7.83 -9.33 19.02
CA ILE A 249 6.72 -8.54 18.50
C ILE A 249 5.49 -8.83 19.36
N GLU A 250 5.09 -7.85 20.16
CA GLU A 250 3.88 -7.86 20.95
C GLU A 250 2.76 -7.18 20.17
N TRP A 251 1.64 -7.87 20.02
CA TRP A 251 0.48 -7.40 19.28
C TRP A 251 -0.69 -7.16 20.20
N ILE A 252 -1.23 -5.95 20.20
CA ILE A 252 -2.33 -5.52 21.05
C ILE A 252 -3.46 -4.97 20.18
N ASP A 253 -4.65 -5.55 20.32
CA ASP A 253 -5.86 -5.01 19.71
C ASP A 253 -6.47 -3.96 20.65
N VAL A 254 -6.49 -2.71 20.22
CA VAL A 254 -6.95 -1.57 21.01
C VAL A 254 -8.24 -0.95 20.43
N ASP A 255 -9.04 -0.36 21.30
CA ASP A 255 -10.22 0.43 20.89
C ASP A 255 -9.83 1.90 20.68
N LYS A 256 -8.77 2.37 21.35
CA LYS A 256 -8.15 3.68 21.22
C LYS A 256 -6.63 3.54 21.34
N PHE A 257 -5.90 4.31 20.56
CA PHE A 257 -4.44 4.35 20.62
C PHE A 257 -3.94 4.96 21.95
N SER A 258 -2.78 4.48 22.39
CA SER A 258 -2.11 5.01 23.56
C SER A 258 -1.58 6.42 23.33
N LYS A 259 -1.30 7.13 24.43
CA LYS A 259 -0.63 8.44 24.38
C LYS A 259 0.76 8.40 23.71
N LEU A 260 1.43 7.24 23.72
CA LEU A 260 2.70 7.08 22.99
C LEU A 260 2.50 7.11 21.47
N ALA A 261 1.33 6.74 20.99
CA ALA A 261 0.99 6.75 19.55
C ALA A 261 0.59 8.14 19.06
N GLU A 262 -0.08 8.95 19.90
CA GLU A 262 -0.67 10.25 19.55
C GLU A 262 0.27 11.19 18.77
N PRO A 263 1.56 11.39 19.15
CA PRO A 263 2.40 12.37 18.47
C PRO A 263 2.57 12.15 16.96
N LEU A 264 2.49 10.91 16.48
CA LEU A 264 2.57 10.61 15.04
C LEU A 264 1.19 10.57 14.37
N LEU A 265 0.11 10.44 15.16
CA LEU A 265 -1.27 10.47 14.68
C LEU A 265 -1.79 11.90 14.49
N ASP A 266 -1.43 12.82 15.41
CA ASP A 266 -1.89 14.20 15.42
C ASP A 266 -1.30 15.07 14.30
N HIS A 267 -0.19 14.66 13.70
CA HIS A 267 0.37 15.38 12.57
C HIS A 267 -0.49 15.16 11.32
N THR A 268 -1.25 16.17 10.95
CA THR A 268 -2.10 16.23 9.74
C THR A 268 -1.31 16.22 8.43
N THR A 269 -0.01 16.06 8.48
CA THR A 269 0.87 16.00 7.31
C THR A 269 0.97 14.59 6.76
N LYS A 270 0.32 14.42 5.64
CA LYS A 270 0.32 13.17 4.88
C LYS A 270 1.60 13.05 4.04
N TYR A 271 2.65 12.44 4.58
CA TYR A 271 3.69 11.87 3.74
C TYR A 271 3.19 10.51 3.23
N TYR A 272 2.55 10.52 2.09
CA TYR A 272 2.16 9.30 1.42
C TYR A 272 3.31 8.83 0.53
N SER A 273 3.97 7.75 0.88
CA SER A 273 4.71 6.95 -0.07
C SER A 273 3.73 5.97 -0.74
N SER A 274 2.95 6.48 -1.70
CA SER A 274 2.24 5.57 -2.61
C SER A 274 3.19 5.16 -3.72
N PRO A 275 3.43 3.87 -3.93
CA PRO A 275 4.25 3.42 -5.06
C PRO A 275 3.58 3.86 -6.36
N ALA A 276 4.27 4.68 -7.15
CA ALA A 276 3.72 5.24 -8.40
C ALA A 276 3.92 4.33 -9.61
N SER A 277 4.82 3.38 -9.55
CA SER A 277 5.02 2.39 -10.63
C SER A 277 5.34 1.01 -10.06
N VAL A 278 5.01 -0.01 -10.84
CA VAL A 278 5.13 -1.41 -10.47
C VAL A 278 6.37 -1.98 -11.12
N ASP A 279 7.31 -2.42 -10.31
CA ASP A 279 8.51 -3.09 -10.78
C ASP A 279 8.46 -4.60 -10.48
N LYS A 280 9.39 -5.34 -11.06
CA LYS A 280 9.42 -6.80 -11.11
C LYS A 280 9.22 -7.48 -9.75
N ALA A 281 9.81 -6.94 -8.68
CA ALA A 281 9.67 -7.50 -7.33
C ALA A 281 8.22 -7.41 -6.79
N VAL A 282 7.53 -6.29 -7.05
CA VAL A 282 6.11 -6.13 -6.69
C VAL A 282 5.25 -7.03 -7.56
N LEU A 283 5.57 -7.15 -8.86
CA LEU A 283 4.85 -8.05 -9.77
C LEU A 283 5.00 -9.51 -9.35
N ASP A 284 6.17 -9.94 -8.87
CA ASP A 284 6.38 -11.29 -8.35
C ASP A 284 5.53 -11.57 -7.10
N LEU A 285 5.35 -10.59 -6.24
CA LEU A 285 4.47 -10.71 -5.07
C LEU A 285 2.99 -10.77 -5.48
N VAL A 286 2.57 -9.90 -6.41
CA VAL A 286 1.22 -9.96 -7.00
C VAL A 286 0.99 -11.34 -7.61
N LYS A 287 1.93 -11.85 -8.41
CA LYS A 287 1.89 -13.18 -9.01
C LYS A 287 1.74 -14.29 -7.96
N LYS A 288 2.56 -14.28 -6.91
CA LYS A 288 2.49 -15.25 -5.79
C LYS A 288 1.10 -15.23 -5.12
N ARG A 289 0.55 -14.04 -4.88
CA ARG A 289 -0.79 -13.87 -4.29
C ARG A 289 -1.89 -14.39 -5.22
N LEU A 290 -1.89 -13.96 -6.47
CA LEU A 290 -2.87 -14.40 -7.48
C LEU A 290 -2.90 -15.93 -7.58
N PHE A 291 -1.75 -16.59 -7.55
CA PHE A 291 -1.65 -18.05 -7.62
C PHE A 291 -2.20 -18.78 -6.38
N LYS A 292 -2.29 -18.11 -5.22
CA LYS A 292 -2.90 -18.65 -4.00
C LYS A 292 -4.42 -18.44 -3.92
N THR A 293 -5.01 -17.63 -4.83
CA THR A 293 -6.44 -17.33 -4.83
C THR A 293 -7.26 -18.58 -5.13
N ARG A 294 -8.34 -18.76 -4.37
CA ARG A 294 -9.26 -19.92 -4.51
C ARG A 294 -10.44 -19.55 -5.38
N HIS A 295 -10.77 -20.42 -6.31
CA HIS A 295 -11.90 -20.30 -7.22
C HIS A 295 -12.82 -21.51 -7.14
N ARG A 296 -14.10 -21.26 -7.45
CA ARG A 296 -15.05 -22.31 -7.78
C ARG A 296 -15.32 -22.23 -9.28
N LEU A 297 -14.88 -23.26 -10.00
CA LEU A 297 -15.21 -23.43 -11.42
C LEU A 297 -16.55 -24.14 -11.55
N VAL A 298 -17.42 -23.67 -12.42
CA VAL A 298 -18.75 -24.21 -12.65
C VAL A 298 -19.02 -24.30 -14.14
N CYS A 299 -19.66 -25.38 -14.60
CA CYS A 299 -20.12 -25.45 -15.99
C CYS A 299 -21.26 -24.46 -16.20
N ALA A 300 -21.04 -23.41 -16.98
CA ALA A 300 -22.05 -22.38 -17.29
C ALA A 300 -23.20 -22.90 -18.16
N ARG A 301 -23.03 -24.06 -18.85
CA ARG A 301 -24.07 -24.67 -19.65
C ARG A 301 -25.05 -25.49 -18.83
N CYS A 302 -24.58 -26.48 -18.05
CA CYS A 302 -25.47 -27.42 -17.35
C CYS A 302 -25.54 -27.28 -15.83
N GLY A 303 -24.54 -26.54 -15.20
CA GLY A 303 -24.47 -26.36 -13.75
C GLY A 303 -24.26 -27.65 -12.95
N LYS A 304 -24.07 -28.83 -13.57
CA LYS A 304 -23.89 -30.11 -12.87
C LYS A 304 -22.43 -30.34 -12.42
N TRP A 305 -21.49 -29.73 -13.11
CA TRP A 305 -20.07 -29.86 -12.81
C TRP A 305 -19.55 -28.62 -12.08
N GLN A 306 -18.86 -28.85 -11.00
CA GLN A 306 -18.13 -27.84 -10.27
C GLN A 306 -16.81 -28.41 -9.75
N LEU A 307 -15.81 -27.55 -9.59
CA LEU A 307 -14.49 -27.90 -9.10
C LEU A 307 -13.92 -26.72 -8.32
N ALA A 308 -13.47 -26.96 -7.09
CA ALA A 308 -12.72 -25.99 -6.31
C ALA A 308 -11.23 -26.13 -6.64
N ILE A 309 -10.59 -25.03 -7.00
CA ILE A 309 -9.15 -24.99 -7.33
C ILE A 309 -8.48 -23.77 -6.70
N ILE A 310 -7.17 -23.82 -6.59
CA ILE A 310 -6.34 -22.61 -6.48
C ILE A 310 -5.89 -22.21 -7.88
N THR A 311 -5.68 -20.90 -8.11
CA THR A 311 -5.29 -20.36 -9.43
C THR A 311 -4.07 -21.08 -10.02
N LYS A 312 -3.11 -21.46 -9.18
CA LYS A 312 -1.90 -22.21 -9.61
C LYS A 312 -2.23 -23.52 -10.32
N GLU A 313 -3.32 -24.18 -9.93
CA GLU A 313 -3.78 -25.48 -10.46
C GLU A 313 -4.66 -25.36 -11.70
N ALA A 314 -4.94 -24.14 -12.15
CA ALA A 314 -5.77 -23.90 -13.33
C ALA A 314 -5.14 -24.54 -14.59
N LYS A 315 -5.96 -25.25 -15.33
CA LYS A 315 -5.60 -25.91 -16.60
C LYS A 315 -6.02 -25.08 -17.80
N GLU A 316 -5.30 -25.18 -18.89
CA GLU A 316 -5.60 -24.47 -20.14
C GLU A 316 -6.94 -24.90 -20.74
N ASN A 317 -7.20 -26.20 -20.79
CA ASN A 317 -8.38 -26.77 -21.41
C ASN A 317 -9.32 -27.36 -20.35
N LEU A 318 -10.34 -26.60 -19.98
CA LEU A 318 -11.36 -27.02 -19.04
C LEU A 318 -12.59 -27.55 -19.79
N ILE A 319 -13.01 -28.78 -19.49
CA ILE A 319 -14.15 -29.42 -20.09
C ILE A 319 -15.06 -30.01 -19.01
N CYS A 320 -16.36 -29.77 -19.14
CA CYS A 320 -17.35 -30.34 -18.24
C CYS A 320 -17.42 -31.87 -18.40
N LYS A 321 -17.27 -32.61 -17.32
CA LYS A 321 -17.33 -34.07 -17.32
C LYS A 321 -18.71 -34.62 -17.69
N TYR A 322 -19.81 -33.85 -17.46
CA TYR A 322 -21.16 -34.26 -17.69
C TYR A 322 -21.66 -33.94 -19.11
N CYS A 323 -21.56 -32.69 -19.55
CA CYS A 323 -22.12 -32.27 -20.83
C CYS A 323 -21.06 -31.97 -21.91
N LYS A 324 -19.80 -32.23 -21.64
CA LYS A 324 -18.63 -32.02 -22.53
C LYS A 324 -18.46 -30.58 -23.03
N SER A 325 -19.20 -29.63 -22.46
CA SER A 325 -19.08 -28.22 -22.81
C SER A 325 -17.73 -27.63 -22.31
N ARG A 326 -17.17 -26.72 -23.09
CA ARG A 326 -16.01 -25.89 -22.71
C ARG A 326 -16.40 -24.59 -22.01
N GLN A 327 -17.72 -24.34 -21.85
CA GLN A 327 -18.25 -23.15 -21.17
C GLN A 327 -18.11 -23.33 -19.65
N ILE A 328 -16.92 -23.08 -19.13
CA ILE A 328 -16.61 -23.15 -17.70
C ILE A 328 -16.44 -21.73 -17.18
N THR A 329 -17.23 -21.34 -16.19
CA THR A 329 -17.12 -20.04 -15.50
C THR A 329 -16.36 -20.18 -14.19
N SER A 330 -15.79 -19.08 -13.73
CA SER A 330 -15.16 -18.95 -12.41
C SER A 330 -15.98 -18.00 -11.54
N THR A 331 -16.14 -18.34 -10.27
CA THR A 331 -16.77 -17.50 -9.26
C THR A 331 -16.02 -17.60 -7.92
N PHE A 332 -16.40 -16.79 -6.93
CA PHE A 332 -15.83 -16.87 -5.60
C PHE A 332 -15.97 -18.28 -5.01
N TYR A 333 -14.96 -18.71 -4.26
CA TYR A 333 -14.95 -20.04 -3.66
C TYR A 333 -16.21 -20.33 -2.80
N SER A 334 -16.74 -19.30 -2.12
CA SER A 334 -17.92 -19.37 -1.25
C SER A 334 -19.27 -19.27 -2.00
N ASP A 335 -19.27 -18.96 -3.31
CA ASP A 335 -20.51 -18.79 -4.08
C ASP A 335 -21.05 -20.16 -4.53
N TYR A 336 -22.07 -20.65 -3.84
CA TYR A 336 -22.81 -21.87 -4.16
C TYR A 336 -24.10 -21.60 -4.97
N ASP A 337 -24.55 -20.36 -5.03
CA ASP A 337 -25.85 -20.03 -5.62
C ASP A 337 -25.80 -20.01 -7.15
N LEU A 338 -24.63 -19.65 -7.72
CA LEU A 338 -24.46 -19.67 -9.16
C LEU A 338 -24.79 -21.02 -9.79
N THR A 339 -24.42 -22.11 -9.13
CA THR A 339 -24.76 -23.48 -9.60
C THR A 339 -26.24 -23.69 -9.69
N LYS A 340 -27.02 -23.27 -8.68
CA LYS A 340 -28.49 -23.37 -8.64
C LYS A 340 -29.14 -22.54 -9.75
N ILE A 341 -28.64 -21.30 -9.95
CA ILE A 341 -29.11 -20.37 -10.97
C ILE A 341 -28.92 -20.98 -12.38
N ILE A 342 -27.74 -21.51 -12.67
CA ILE A 342 -27.44 -22.16 -13.95
C ILE A 342 -28.34 -23.38 -14.17
N GLN A 343 -28.52 -24.24 -13.15
CA GLN A 343 -29.41 -25.42 -13.24
C GLN A 343 -30.85 -25.02 -13.43
N LYS A 344 -31.33 -23.95 -12.78
CA LYS A 344 -32.70 -23.41 -12.96
C LYS A 344 -32.93 -22.96 -14.40
N LYS A 345 -31.95 -22.23 -15.00
CA LYS A 345 -31.96 -21.82 -16.39
C LYS A 345 -31.92 -23.00 -17.35
N TYR A 346 -31.07 -23.99 -17.10
CA TYR A 346 -30.94 -25.21 -17.90
C TYR A 346 -32.25 -26.02 -17.96
N LYS A 347 -33.01 -26.00 -16.86
CA LYS A 347 -34.34 -26.62 -16.78
C LYS A 347 -35.46 -25.76 -17.38
N GLY A 348 -35.17 -24.70 -18.09
CA GLY A 348 -36.16 -23.80 -18.73
C GLY A 348 -36.93 -22.90 -17.77
N LYS A 349 -36.60 -22.84 -16.48
CA LYS A 349 -37.31 -22.01 -15.50
C LYS A 349 -36.95 -20.53 -15.66
N LYS A 350 -37.92 -19.64 -15.42
CA LYS A 350 -37.66 -18.17 -15.40
C LYS A 350 -36.72 -17.81 -14.27
N LEU A 351 -35.75 -16.94 -14.56
CA LEU A 351 -34.84 -16.34 -13.61
C LEU A 351 -35.38 -14.99 -13.16
N SER A 352 -35.11 -14.59 -11.91
CA SER A 352 -35.32 -13.22 -11.47
C SER A 352 -34.38 -12.26 -12.20
N SER A 353 -34.59 -10.95 -12.07
CA SER A 353 -33.71 -9.93 -12.66
C SER A 353 -32.24 -10.09 -12.17
N GLU A 354 -32.08 -10.28 -10.87
CA GLU A 354 -30.78 -10.48 -10.23
C GLU A 354 -30.11 -11.79 -10.66
N GLU A 355 -30.86 -12.90 -10.65
CA GLU A 355 -30.39 -14.21 -11.14
C GLU A 355 -29.92 -14.14 -12.60
N ASN A 356 -30.68 -13.39 -13.44
CA ASN A 356 -30.37 -13.22 -14.85
C ASN A 356 -29.09 -12.40 -15.05
N HIS A 357 -28.88 -11.39 -14.22
CA HIS A 357 -27.62 -10.60 -14.21
C HIS A 357 -26.42 -11.49 -13.83
N LYS A 358 -26.51 -12.28 -12.75
CA LYS A 358 -25.48 -13.25 -12.33
C LYS A 358 -25.21 -14.28 -13.43
N PHE A 359 -26.26 -14.80 -14.08
CA PHE A 359 -26.13 -15.74 -15.18
C PHE A 359 -25.41 -15.14 -16.39
N LYS A 360 -25.78 -13.93 -16.83
CA LYS A 360 -25.11 -13.23 -17.93
C LYS A 360 -23.63 -12.98 -17.63
N ARG A 361 -23.31 -12.56 -16.39
CA ARG A 361 -21.93 -12.38 -15.94
C ARG A 361 -21.13 -13.69 -15.99
N ALA A 362 -21.74 -14.81 -15.54
CA ALA A 362 -21.11 -16.13 -15.61
C ALA A 362 -20.79 -16.55 -17.04
N TRP A 363 -21.65 -16.25 -18.01
CA TRP A 363 -21.40 -16.53 -19.42
C TRP A 363 -20.28 -15.67 -20.00
N LYS A 364 -20.21 -14.38 -19.65
CA LYS A 364 -19.07 -13.53 -20.03
C LYS A 364 -17.75 -14.11 -19.52
N VAL A 365 -17.69 -14.50 -18.24
CA VAL A 365 -16.51 -15.13 -17.64
C VAL A 365 -16.17 -16.45 -18.34
N ALA A 366 -17.17 -17.28 -18.65
CA ALA A 366 -16.96 -18.55 -19.34
C ALA A 366 -16.37 -18.35 -20.74
N SER A 367 -16.82 -17.33 -21.47
CA SER A 367 -16.24 -16.97 -22.78
C SER A 367 -14.79 -16.54 -22.66
N LEU A 368 -14.43 -15.75 -21.62
CA LEU A 368 -13.04 -15.36 -21.37
C LEU A 368 -12.15 -16.55 -21.06
N ILE A 369 -12.62 -17.47 -20.20
CA ILE A 369 -11.86 -18.69 -19.87
C ILE A 369 -11.72 -19.60 -21.08
N GLN A 370 -12.74 -19.70 -21.92
CA GLN A 370 -12.67 -20.50 -23.15
C GLN A 370 -11.64 -19.93 -24.15
N THR A 371 -11.52 -18.59 -24.23
CA THR A 371 -10.64 -17.92 -25.19
C THR A 371 -9.20 -17.83 -24.68
N PHE A 372 -9.01 -17.48 -23.40
CA PHE A 372 -7.70 -17.16 -22.82
C PHE A 372 -7.21 -18.18 -21.80
N GLY A 373 -7.94 -19.29 -21.59
CA GLY A 373 -7.51 -20.40 -20.73
C GLY A 373 -7.16 -19.98 -19.31
N LYS A 374 -6.01 -20.43 -18.87
CA LYS A 374 -5.46 -20.14 -17.54
C LYS A 374 -5.27 -18.64 -17.26
N ASN A 375 -4.88 -17.86 -18.27
CA ASN A 375 -4.66 -16.43 -18.13
C ASN A 375 -5.94 -15.69 -17.69
N ALA A 376 -7.11 -16.12 -18.19
CA ALA A 376 -8.38 -15.56 -17.74
C ALA A 376 -8.63 -15.80 -16.25
N ILE A 377 -8.29 -16.98 -15.74
CA ILE A 377 -8.43 -17.30 -14.31
C ILE A 377 -7.44 -16.48 -13.47
N ILE A 378 -6.21 -16.29 -13.94
CA ILE A 378 -5.20 -15.44 -13.27
C ILE A 378 -5.71 -14.00 -13.19
N VAL A 379 -6.20 -13.42 -14.27
CA VAL A 379 -6.72 -12.03 -14.27
C VAL A 379 -7.93 -11.90 -13.37
N LEU A 380 -8.86 -12.85 -13.39
CA LEU A 380 -10.05 -12.90 -12.52
C LEU A 380 -9.71 -13.15 -11.04
N SER A 381 -8.47 -13.53 -10.72
CA SER A 381 -7.98 -13.64 -9.33
C SER A 381 -7.66 -12.29 -8.72
N GLY A 382 -7.57 -11.24 -9.54
CA GLY A 382 -7.30 -9.89 -9.08
C GLY A 382 -8.46 -9.31 -8.28
N TYR A 383 -8.13 -8.54 -7.25
CA TYR A 383 -9.11 -7.93 -6.36
C TYR A 383 -9.95 -6.89 -7.10
N GLY A 384 -11.28 -7.04 -7.03
CA GLY A 384 -12.22 -6.14 -7.72
C GLY A 384 -12.26 -6.28 -9.25
N ILE A 385 -11.55 -7.26 -9.83
CA ILE A 385 -11.53 -7.47 -11.27
C ILE A 385 -12.77 -8.31 -11.69
N GLY A 386 -13.71 -7.63 -12.32
CA GLY A 386 -14.88 -8.26 -12.94
C GLY A 386 -14.63 -8.69 -14.39
N ALA A 387 -15.66 -9.29 -15.02
CA ALA A 387 -15.59 -9.81 -16.40
C ALA A 387 -15.16 -8.73 -17.43
N ASP A 388 -15.65 -7.49 -17.29
CA ASP A 388 -15.38 -6.42 -18.25
C ASP A 388 -13.94 -5.90 -18.13
N THR A 389 -13.44 -5.71 -16.90
CA THR A 389 -12.03 -5.35 -16.64
C THR A 389 -11.10 -6.47 -17.09
N ALA A 390 -11.44 -7.74 -16.79
CA ALA A 390 -10.66 -8.88 -17.24
C ALA A 390 -10.60 -8.97 -18.78
N ALA A 391 -11.70 -8.71 -19.48
CA ALA A 391 -11.72 -8.66 -20.94
C ALA A 391 -10.79 -7.58 -21.50
N ARG A 392 -10.74 -6.40 -20.87
CA ARG A 392 -9.84 -5.31 -21.28
C ARG A 392 -8.37 -5.69 -21.12
N ILE A 393 -8.01 -6.26 -19.98
CA ILE A 393 -6.63 -6.70 -19.71
C ILE A 393 -6.21 -7.80 -20.69
N LEU A 394 -7.07 -8.81 -20.91
CA LEU A 394 -6.75 -9.95 -21.77
C LEU A 394 -6.67 -9.60 -23.25
N ARG A 395 -7.43 -8.60 -23.72
CA ARG A 395 -7.31 -8.11 -25.11
C ARG A 395 -5.99 -7.42 -25.38
N ASN A 396 -5.41 -6.77 -24.37
CA ASN A 396 -4.13 -6.07 -24.44
C ASN A 396 -2.96 -6.96 -23.97
N PHE A 397 -3.17 -8.26 -23.92
CA PHE A 397 -2.13 -9.21 -23.51
C PHE A 397 -1.01 -9.25 -24.54
N ILE A 398 0.19 -8.86 -24.14
CA ILE A 398 1.42 -8.94 -24.94
C ILE A 398 2.33 -10.00 -24.31
N ASP A 399 2.60 -9.87 -23.02
CA ASP A 399 3.38 -10.82 -22.22
C ASP A 399 2.86 -10.90 -20.77
N GLU A 400 3.41 -11.86 -20.01
CA GLU A 400 2.98 -12.06 -18.61
C GLU A 400 3.27 -10.84 -17.72
N GLU A 401 4.39 -10.16 -17.91
CA GLU A 401 4.81 -9.03 -17.07
C GLU A 401 3.85 -7.85 -17.23
N ILE A 402 3.51 -7.52 -18.47
CA ILE A 402 2.50 -6.49 -18.79
C ILE A 402 1.13 -6.87 -18.23
N MET A 403 0.73 -8.15 -18.31
CA MET A 403 -0.52 -8.63 -17.74
C MET A 403 -0.57 -8.43 -16.21
N TYR A 404 0.47 -8.81 -15.48
CA TYR A 404 0.53 -8.62 -14.02
C TYR A 404 0.53 -7.13 -13.64
N LYS A 405 1.21 -6.29 -14.42
CA LYS A 405 1.18 -4.83 -14.26
C LYS A 405 -0.23 -4.27 -14.42
N GLN A 406 -0.94 -4.67 -15.47
CA GLN A 406 -2.32 -4.25 -15.71
C GLN A 406 -3.30 -4.77 -14.65
N ILE A 407 -3.09 -5.99 -14.12
CA ILE A 407 -3.87 -6.51 -12.99
C ILE A 407 -3.67 -5.61 -11.77
N TYR A 408 -2.42 -5.32 -11.41
CA TYR A 408 -2.09 -4.46 -10.26
C TYR A 408 -2.69 -3.06 -10.40
N GLU A 409 -2.57 -2.44 -11.57
CA GLU A 409 -3.16 -1.13 -11.85
C GLU A 409 -4.70 -1.15 -11.72
N ALA A 410 -5.35 -2.21 -12.21
CA ALA A 410 -6.80 -2.37 -12.10
C ALA A 410 -7.26 -2.58 -10.64
N GLU A 411 -6.53 -3.37 -9.86
CA GLU A 411 -6.77 -3.54 -8.43
C GLU A 411 -6.65 -2.21 -7.67
N ARG A 412 -5.59 -1.46 -7.96
CA ARG A 412 -5.35 -0.13 -7.37
C ARG A 412 -6.48 0.84 -7.71
N GLN A 413 -6.92 0.86 -8.97
CA GLN A 413 -8.03 1.70 -9.41
C GLN A 413 -9.34 1.32 -8.71
N TYR A 414 -9.64 0.02 -8.59
CA TYR A 414 -10.82 -0.46 -7.89
C TYR A 414 -10.84 -0.01 -6.43
N VAL A 415 -9.72 -0.15 -5.70
CA VAL A 415 -9.62 0.28 -4.30
C VAL A 415 -9.84 1.78 -4.15
N MET A 416 -9.28 2.59 -5.07
CA MET A 416 -9.43 4.05 -5.04
C MET A 416 -10.88 4.49 -5.34
N THR A 417 -11.64 3.72 -6.11
CA THR A 417 -13.01 4.07 -6.54
C THR A 417 -14.10 3.35 -5.75
N ARG A 418 -13.76 2.35 -4.94
CA ARG A 418 -14.73 1.53 -4.21
C ARG A 418 -15.68 2.34 -3.33
N GLY A 419 -15.19 3.37 -2.64
CA GLY A 419 -16.02 4.24 -1.78
C GLY A 419 -17.11 5.03 -2.51
N PHE A 420 -17.11 5.01 -3.86
CA PHE A 420 -18.15 5.65 -4.70
C PHE A 420 -19.21 4.65 -5.22
N TRP A 421 -19.05 3.34 -4.93
CA TRP A 421 -19.93 2.27 -5.46
C TRP A 421 -20.71 1.54 -4.36
N ASP A 422 -20.43 1.85 -3.08
CA ASP A 422 -21.07 1.21 -1.91
C ASP A 422 -22.28 2.02 -1.38
N ASP A 423 -22.93 2.88 -2.22
CA ASP A 423 -24.22 3.52 -1.98
C ASP A 423 -25.39 2.72 -2.59
#